data_b3809ad5190574feb8dbf2ad61000d69
#
_entry.id   b3809ad5190574feb8dbf2ad61000d69
#
_cell.length_a   1.000
_cell.length_b   1.000
_cell.length_c   1.000
_cell.angle_alpha   90.00
_cell.angle_beta   90.00
_cell.angle_gamma   90.00
#
_symmetry.space_group_name_H-M   'P 1'
#
loop_
_entity.id
_entity.type
_entity.pdbx_description
1 polymer ?
#
loop_
_entity_poly.entity_id
_entity_poly.type
_entity_poly.pdbx_seq_one_letter_code
_entity_poly.pdbx_strand_id
1 'polypeptide(L)'
;VASAPEAGTPHASTAEPAAPAVAAVQQPVPVAPAPPPPPAAAAPRRVEAEPFIVPPDPALLEASRHGTVPRRGADGRSSIATYARPFDRTDPRPRVAIIVNNVGLFAQHSEDAIRRLPAGVTLAFSPYAPRNEALAERARARGMEMLIALPLEPQGFGQQADPGDRALLTSLPPGENLDRLEWALSRLQGMVGAVGGLGSMRGERFAANPALLATLQETLTQRGLLYVDPRPGAPQPGRAFGRSVDILLDEPSAVRTEVERQLAALEALARQNRSALGLAND
;
A
#
# COMPACT_ATOMS: atom_id res chain seq x y z
N VAL A 1 51.65 46.84 2.58
CA VAL A 1 52.31 47.40 1.42
C VAL A 1 51.46 46.95 0.22
N ALA A 2 50.50 47.74 -0.23
CA ALA A 2 50.44 48.60 -1.38
C ALA A 2 50.68 47.86 -2.70
N SER A 3 49.92 47.91 -3.72
CA SER A 3 49.18 48.99 -4.37
C SER A 3 48.34 48.41 -5.51
N ALA A 4 47.18 48.92 -5.79
CA ALA A 4 46.59 49.07 -7.11
C ALA A 4 47.22 50.36 -7.72
N PRO A 5 46.98 50.84 -8.94
CA PRO A 5 45.81 50.89 -9.80
C PRO A 5 46.17 50.62 -11.30
N GLU A 6 45.44 50.75 -12.37
CA GLU A 6 44.64 51.84 -12.91
C GLU A 6 43.94 51.41 -14.23
N ALA A 7 42.93 52.10 -14.51
CA ALA A 7 42.03 52.34 -15.59
C ALA A 7 42.59 52.69 -16.98
N GLY A 8 41.76 52.52 -18.00
CA GLY A 8 41.96 53.09 -19.34
C GLY A 8 40.85 52.77 -20.31
N THR A 9 39.83 53.56 -20.38
CA THR A 9 38.96 53.84 -21.54
C THR A 9 39.52 55.01 -22.33
N PRO A 10 38.99 55.49 -23.47
CA PRO A 10 38.15 54.92 -24.55
C PRO A 10 38.68 55.33 -25.97
N HIS A 11 38.09 54.85 -27.03
CA HIS A 11 37.97 55.68 -28.26
C HIS A 11 36.81 55.22 -29.14
N ALA A 12 35.93 56.17 -29.44
CA ALA A 12 34.91 56.16 -30.43
C ALA A 12 35.48 56.60 -31.80
N SER A 13 34.89 56.15 -32.89
CA SER A 13 34.82 56.83 -34.17
C SER A 13 33.85 56.15 -35.11
N THR A 14 32.75 56.72 -35.33
CA THR A 14 32.15 57.52 -36.36
C THR A 14 31.98 56.89 -37.76
N ALA A 15 30.70 56.76 -38.11
CA ALA A 15 29.93 57.15 -39.29
C ALA A 15 30.16 56.46 -40.68
N GLU A 16 29.12 55.84 -41.16
CA GLU A 16 28.18 56.17 -42.29
C GLU A 16 28.75 56.20 -43.72
N PRO A 17 27.91 56.13 -44.79
CA PRO A 17 26.73 55.35 -45.10
C PRO A 17 26.85 54.63 -46.51
N ALA A 18 25.99 53.71 -46.84
CA ALA A 18 25.68 53.48 -48.26
C ALA A 18 24.40 52.65 -48.44
N ALA A 19 23.68 53.08 -49.38
CA ALA A 19 22.32 52.76 -49.81
C ALA A 19 22.17 51.40 -50.59
N PRO A 20 21.04 51.16 -51.25
CA PRO A 20 20.10 50.09 -50.91
C PRO A 20 20.28 48.87 -51.88
N ALA A 21 20.06 47.69 -51.34
CA ALA A 21 19.99 46.47 -52.14
C ALA A 21 18.57 45.91 -52.15
N VAL A 22 18.16 45.70 -53.35
CA VAL A 22 16.90 45.17 -53.91
C VAL A 22 16.29 44.00 -53.10
N ALA A 23 14.96 44.08 -52.94
CA ALA A 23 14.11 43.03 -52.40
C ALA A 23 14.16 41.78 -53.28
N ALA A 24 14.67 40.69 -52.74
CA ALA A 24 14.47 39.37 -53.32
C ALA A 24 13.12 38.81 -52.83
N VAL A 25 12.22 38.64 -53.78
CA VAL A 25 10.92 37.97 -53.59
C VAL A 25 11.21 36.50 -53.27
N GLN A 26 11.03 36.12 -52.03
CA GLN A 26 11.05 34.72 -51.63
C GLN A 26 9.72 34.06 -52.03
N GLN A 27 9.80 33.09 -52.92
CA GLN A 27 8.68 32.20 -53.24
C GLN A 27 8.27 31.38 -52.03
N PRO A 28 6.97 31.17 -51.78
CA PRO A 28 6.53 30.32 -50.67
C PRO A 28 6.91 28.86 -50.95
N VAL A 29 7.68 28.28 -50.03
CA VAL A 29 7.97 26.84 -50.02
C VAL A 29 6.69 26.10 -49.62
N PRO A 30 6.28 25.04 -50.34
CA PRO A 30 5.12 24.24 -49.94
C PRO A 30 5.37 23.60 -48.60
N VAL A 31 4.59 23.97 -47.59
CA VAL A 31 4.59 23.32 -46.29
C VAL A 31 3.96 21.94 -46.46
N ALA A 32 4.74 20.88 -46.26
CA ALA A 32 4.22 19.52 -46.22
C ALA A 32 3.19 19.40 -45.07
N PRO A 33 2.07 18.69 -45.25
CA PRO A 33 1.08 18.50 -44.18
C PRO A 33 1.72 17.79 -43.02
N ALA A 34 1.51 18.34 -41.83
CA ALA A 34 1.96 17.76 -40.56
C ALA A 34 1.39 16.34 -40.41
N PRO A 35 2.19 15.38 -39.88
CA PRO A 35 1.68 14.04 -39.63
C PRO A 35 0.51 14.11 -38.62
N PRO A 36 -0.50 13.26 -38.76
CA PRO A 36 -1.63 13.23 -37.83
C PRO A 36 -1.11 12.99 -36.41
N PRO A 37 -1.71 13.62 -35.40
CA PRO A 37 -1.33 13.40 -33.99
C PRO A 37 -1.49 11.92 -33.68
N PRO A 38 -0.59 11.34 -32.87
CA PRO A 38 -0.74 9.96 -32.39
C PRO A 38 -2.11 9.80 -31.72
N PRO A 39 -2.76 8.62 -31.85
CA PRO A 39 -4.04 8.38 -31.24
C PRO A 39 -3.92 8.69 -29.75
N ALA A 40 -4.77 9.57 -29.27
CA ALA A 40 -4.84 9.93 -27.85
C ALA A 40 -4.94 8.63 -27.04
N ALA A 41 -3.96 8.40 -26.17
CA ALA A 41 -4.02 7.29 -25.23
C ALA A 41 -5.39 7.35 -24.55
N ALA A 42 -6.18 6.29 -24.72
CA ALA A 42 -7.51 6.22 -24.14
C ALA A 42 -7.40 6.57 -22.65
N ALA A 43 -8.03 7.68 -22.27
CA ALA A 43 -8.09 8.08 -20.88
C ALA A 43 -8.59 6.87 -20.08
N PRO A 44 -8.00 6.57 -18.91
CA PRO A 44 -8.44 5.45 -18.10
C PRO A 44 -9.95 5.63 -17.88
N ARG A 45 -10.74 4.64 -18.31
CA ARG A 45 -12.17 4.60 -17.97
C ARG A 45 -12.23 4.69 -16.46
N ARG A 46 -12.72 5.81 -15.94
CA ARG A 46 -13.22 5.85 -14.56
C ARG A 46 -14.30 4.79 -14.51
N VAL A 47 -13.98 3.66 -13.92
CA VAL A 47 -15.01 2.79 -13.38
C VAL A 47 -15.65 3.65 -12.29
N GLU A 48 -16.85 4.16 -12.53
CA GLU A 48 -17.71 4.67 -11.46
C GLU A 48 -18.05 3.45 -10.62
N ALA A 49 -17.10 3.06 -9.76
CA ALA A 49 -17.35 2.07 -8.76
C ALA A 49 -18.31 2.69 -7.76
N GLU A 50 -19.45 2.08 -7.56
CA GLU A 50 -20.18 2.31 -6.33
C GLU A 50 -19.23 2.06 -5.18
N PRO A 51 -18.87 3.06 -4.38
CA PRO A 51 -17.75 2.99 -3.45
C PRO A 51 -18.19 2.37 -2.13
N PHE A 52 -18.83 1.21 -2.14
CA PHE A 52 -19.39 0.67 -0.92
C PHE A 52 -18.86 -0.73 -0.64
N ILE A 53 -17.97 -0.82 0.37
CA ILE A 53 -17.79 -2.08 1.08
C ILE A 53 -18.91 -2.15 2.12
N VAL A 54 -19.71 -3.20 2.06
CA VAL A 54 -20.87 -3.38 2.94
C VAL A 54 -20.47 -3.37 4.42
N PRO A 55 -21.35 -2.92 5.32
CA PRO A 55 -21.16 -3.03 6.76
C PRO A 55 -20.93 -4.48 7.20
N PRO A 56 -20.33 -4.70 8.38
CA PRO A 56 -20.12 -6.04 8.91
C PRO A 56 -21.42 -6.84 8.98
N ASP A 57 -21.46 -8.00 8.34
CA ASP A 57 -22.59 -8.90 8.33
C ASP A 57 -22.57 -9.81 9.57
N PRO A 58 -23.59 -9.77 10.45
CA PRO A 58 -23.65 -10.63 11.63
C PRO A 58 -23.54 -12.14 11.31
N ALA A 59 -23.94 -12.57 10.12
CA ALA A 59 -23.81 -13.97 9.70
C ALA A 59 -22.36 -14.41 9.52
N LEU A 60 -21.43 -13.47 9.32
CA LEU A 60 -20.00 -13.69 9.20
C LEU A 60 -19.23 -13.44 10.50
N LEU A 61 -19.95 -13.31 11.62
CA LEU A 61 -19.38 -13.02 12.93
C LEU A 61 -19.84 -14.07 13.96
N GLU A 62 -18.98 -14.35 14.92
CA GLU A 62 -19.29 -15.19 16.07
C GLU A 62 -18.77 -14.56 17.37
N ALA A 63 -19.40 -14.89 18.50
CA ALA A 63 -18.96 -14.41 19.79
C ALA A 63 -17.71 -15.17 20.26
N SER A 64 -16.74 -14.45 20.80
CA SER A 64 -15.60 -14.99 21.53
C SER A 64 -15.49 -14.31 22.90
N ARG A 65 -14.55 -14.78 23.73
CA ARG A 65 -14.29 -14.13 25.04
C ARG A 65 -13.71 -12.71 24.90
N HIS A 66 -13.17 -12.36 23.75
CA HIS A 66 -12.58 -11.05 23.47
C HIS A 66 -13.52 -10.10 22.72
N GLY A 67 -14.70 -10.55 22.37
CA GLY A 67 -15.66 -9.83 21.53
C GLY A 67 -16.03 -10.63 20.31
N THR A 68 -16.48 -9.96 19.27
CA THR A 68 -16.95 -10.59 18.04
C THR A 68 -15.79 -10.82 17.08
N VAL A 69 -15.66 -12.02 16.57
CA VAL A 69 -14.59 -12.43 15.63
C VAL A 69 -15.17 -12.91 14.30
N PRO A 70 -14.43 -12.81 13.19
CA PRO A 70 -14.87 -13.32 11.89
C PRO A 70 -15.04 -14.84 11.88
N ARG A 71 -16.06 -15.30 11.14
CA ARG A 71 -16.28 -16.71 10.80
C ARG A 71 -16.71 -16.86 9.35
N ARG A 72 -16.71 -18.09 8.84
CA ARG A 72 -17.42 -18.39 7.60
C ARG A 72 -18.92 -18.43 7.86
N GLY A 73 -19.71 -17.88 6.94
CA GLY A 73 -21.16 -18.00 6.96
C GLY A 73 -21.62 -19.43 6.75
N ALA A 74 -22.78 -19.79 7.30
CA ALA A 74 -23.40 -21.11 7.09
C ALA A 74 -23.77 -21.36 5.62
N ASP A 75 -23.90 -20.30 4.84
CA ASP A 75 -24.13 -20.30 3.38
C ASP A 75 -22.84 -20.41 2.55
N GLY A 76 -21.70 -20.61 3.19
CA GLY A 76 -20.37 -20.70 2.56
C GLY A 76 -19.70 -19.37 2.25
N ARG A 77 -20.36 -18.22 2.49
CA ARG A 77 -19.72 -16.90 2.33
C ARG A 77 -18.51 -16.74 3.24
N SER A 78 -17.58 -15.92 2.80
CA SER A 78 -16.39 -15.56 3.58
C SER A 78 -16.21 -14.04 3.63
N SER A 79 -15.47 -13.57 4.61
CA SER A 79 -15.09 -12.16 4.69
C SER A 79 -14.36 -11.67 3.43
N ILE A 80 -13.50 -12.52 2.84
CA ILE A 80 -12.83 -12.21 1.55
C ILE A 80 -13.85 -11.92 0.47
N ALA A 81 -14.83 -12.82 0.26
CA ALA A 81 -15.80 -12.66 -0.81
C ALA A 81 -16.78 -11.50 -0.59
N THR A 82 -17.05 -11.18 0.69
CA THR A 82 -18.06 -10.17 1.06
C THR A 82 -17.50 -8.76 1.10
N TYR A 83 -16.24 -8.60 1.59
CA TYR A 83 -15.65 -7.28 1.85
C TYR A 83 -14.52 -6.92 0.90
N ALA A 84 -14.15 -7.81 -0.05
CA ALA A 84 -13.19 -7.46 -1.07
C ALA A 84 -13.75 -6.40 -2.02
N ARG A 85 -12.90 -5.44 -2.39
CA ARG A 85 -13.23 -4.44 -3.39
C ARG A 85 -13.42 -5.10 -4.75
N PRO A 86 -14.53 -4.87 -5.44
CA PRO A 86 -14.72 -5.34 -6.81
C PRO A 86 -13.66 -4.77 -7.75
N PHE A 87 -13.13 -5.58 -8.64
CA PHE A 87 -12.26 -5.13 -9.72
C PHE A 87 -12.55 -5.90 -11.01
N ASP A 88 -12.28 -5.27 -12.15
CA ASP A 88 -12.44 -5.91 -13.45
C ASP A 88 -11.34 -6.97 -13.66
N ARG A 89 -11.73 -8.23 -13.64
CA ARG A 89 -10.82 -9.37 -13.87
C ARG A 89 -10.41 -9.50 -15.33
N THR A 90 -11.15 -8.89 -16.24
CA THR A 90 -10.88 -8.95 -17.69
C THR A 90 -9.88 -7.88 -18.12
N ASP A 91 -9.58 -6.88 -17.28
CA ASP A 91 -8.58 -5.87 -17.55
C ASP A 91 -7.18 -6.51 -17.69
N PRO A 92 -6.54 -6.40 -18.89
CA PRO A 92 -5.26 -7.03 -19.15
C PRO A 92 -4.07 -6.29 -18.56
N ARG A 93 -4.27 -5.11 -17.98
CA ARG A 93 -3.17 -4.30 -17.42
C ARG A 93 -2.51 -4.99 -16.23
N PRO A 94 -1.20 -4.80 -16.03
CA PRO A 94 -0.53 -5.20 -14.80
C PRO A 94 -1.18 -4.55 -13.57
N ARG A 95 -1.21 -5.28 -12.46
CA ARG A 95 -1.90 -4.85 -11.24
C ARG A 95 -0.90 -4.50 -10.16
N VAL A 96 -1.12 -3.36 -9.52
CA VAL A 96 -0.38 -2.96 -8.32
C VAL A 96 -1.37 -2.92 -7.16
N ALA A 97 -1.02 -3.58 -6.06
CA ALA A 97 -1.71 -3.45 -4.78
C ALA A 97 -0.77 -2.77 -3.78
N ILE A 98 -1.34 -1.92 -2.93
CA ILE A 98 -0.60 -1.22 -1.88
C ILE A 98 -1.36 -1.41 -0.57
N ILE A 99 -0.62 -1.75 0.49
CA ILE A 99 -1.12 -1.82 1.86
C ILE A 99 -0.42 -0.73 2.67
N VAL A 100 -1.20 0.06 3.42
CA VAL A 100 -0.67 0.92 4.49
C VAL A 100 -0.97 0.22 5.81
N ASN A 101 0.10 -0.15 6.51
CA ASN A 101 0.07 -0.93 7.73
C ASN A 101 0.10 -0.05 8.97
N ASN A 102 -0.30 -0.61 10.12
CA ASN A 102 -0.25 0.03 11.44
C ASN A 102 -1.20 1.22 11.64
N VAL A 103 -2.25 1.30 10.81
CA VAL A 103 -3.26 2.37 10.87
C VAL A 103 -4.00 2.36 12.22
N GLY A 104 -4.31 3.53 12.75
CA GLY A 104 -5.14 3.74 13.93
C GLY A 104 -4.38 4.13 15.19
N LEU A 105 -3.05 3.97 15.24
CA LEU A 105 -2.26 4.38 16.41
C LEU A 105 -2.06 5.91 16.44
N PHE A 106 -1.83 6.52 15.29
CA PHE A 106 -1.70 7.97 15.14
C PHE A 106 -2.95 8.52 14.47
N ALA A 107 -3.86 9.10 15.25
CA ALA A 107 -5.18 9.50 14.77
C ALA A 107 -5.13 10.43 13.55
N GLN A 108 -4.23 11.43 13.56
CA GLN A 108 -4.12 12.38 12.47
C GLN A 108 -3.61 11.74 11.17
N HIS A 109 -2.59 10.89 11.26
CA HIS A 109 -2.03 10.18 10.11
C HIS A 109 -3.08 9.24 9.51
N SER A 110 -3.75 8.47 10.35
CA SER A 110 -4.76 7.51 9.93
C SER A 110 -5.98 8.18 9.29
N GLU A 111 -6.41 9.34 9.81
CA GLU A 111 -7.47 10.14 9.18
C GLU A 111 -7.01 10.71 7.84
N ASP A 112 -5.77 11.18 7.75
CA ASP A 112 -5.19 11.67 6.49
C ASP A 112 -5.05 10.53 5.47
N ALA A 113 -4.61 9.35 5.89
CA ALA A 113 -4.53 8.17 5.03
C ALA A 113 -5.92 7.82 4.45
N ILE A 114 -6.95 7.73 5.29
CA ILE A 114 -8.32 7.47 4.85
C ILE A 114 -8.81 8.57 3.90
N ARG A 115 -8.54 9.84 4.18
CA ARG A 115 -9.05 10.97 3.42
C ARG A 115 -8.34 11.17 2.08
N ARG A 116 -7.03 10.98 2.02
CA ARG A 116 -6.16 11.42 0.91
C ARG A 116 -5.70 10.30 -0.02
N LEU A 117 -5.56 9.08 0.49
CA LEU A 117 -5.15 7.97 -0.35
C LEU A 117 -6.25 7.56 -1.33
N PRO A 118 -5.89 7.04 -2.50
CA PRO A 118 -6.85 6.41 -3.41
C PRO A 118 -7.61 5.27 -2.72
N ALA A 119 -8.89 5.10 -3.02
CA ALA A 119 -9.71 4.05 -2.43
C ALA A 119 -9.26 2.61 -2.76
N GLY A 120 -8.39 2.44 -3.75
CA GLY A 120 -7.76 1.15 -4.07
C GLY A 120 -6.62 0.75 -3.14
N VAL A 121 -6.19 1.62 -2.22
CA VAL A 121 -5.19 1.30 -1.20
C VAL A 121 -5.88 0.57 -0.05
N THR A 122 -5.31 -0.55 0.37
CA THR A 122 -5.78 -1.35 1.50
C THR A 122 -5.18 -0.82 2.81
N LEU A 123 -5.98 -0.76 3.87
CA LEU A 123 -5.54 -0.30 5.18
C LEU A 123 -5.46 -1.46 6.17
N ALA A 124 -4.29 -1.67 6.79
CA ALA A 124 -4.12 -2.66 7.84
C ALA A 124 -4.09 -1.97 9.20
N PHE A 125 -5.13 -2.21 9.99
CA PHE A 125 -5.34 -1.57 11.29
C PHE A 125 -4.55 -2.27 12.39
N SER A 126 -3.95 -1.48 13.28
CA SER A 126 -3.34 -2.00 14.49
C SER A 126 -4.41 -2.54 15.46
N PRO A 127 -4.25 -3.73 16.04
CA PRO A 127 -5.19 -4.22 17.04
C PRO A 127 -5.16 -3.43 18.35
N TYR A 128 -4.12 -2.64 18.56
CA TYR A 128 -3.97 -1.77 19.73
C TYR A 128 -4.60 -0.39 19.55
N ALA A 129 -5.08 -0.07 18.36
CA ALA A 129 -5.68 1.24 18.09
C ALA A 129 -7.02 1.40 18.82
N PRO A 130 -7.24 2.52 19.52
CA PRO A 130 -8.40 2.71 20.40
C PRO A 130 -9.70 2.99 19.65
N ARG A 131 -9.65 3.38 18.37
CA ARG A 131 -10.80 3.87 17.58
C ARG A 131 -10.99 3.12 16.25
N ASN A 132 -10.64 1.85 16.20
CA ASN A 132 -10.71 1.07 14.95
C ASN A 132 -12.08 1.11 14.30
N GLU A 133 -13.16 0.99 15.07
CA GLU A 133 -14.52 0.98 14.53
C GLU A 133 -14.86 2.26 13.76
N ALA A 134 -14.63 3.43 14.35
CA ALA A 134 -14.93 4.71 13.70
C ALA A 134 -14.05 4.97 12.44
N LEU A 135 -12.79 4.56 12.47
CA LEU A 135 -11.91 4.66 11.31
C LEU A 135 -12.32 3.66 10.22
N ALA A 136 -12.70 2.44 10.61
CA ALA A 136 -13.17 1.40 9.70
C ALA A 136 -14.46 1.81 8.96
N GLU A 137 -15.40 2.46 9.63
CA GLU A 137 -16.60 3.01 8.99
C GLU A 137 -16.26 4.01 7.90
N ARG A 138 -15.32 4.92 8.17
CA ARG A 138 -14.86 5.92 7.18
C ARG A 138 -14.12 5.25 6.02
N ALA A 139 -13.27 4.26 6.29
CA ALA A 139 -12.56 3.50 5.26
C ALA A 139 -13.55 2.75 4.35
N ARG A 140 -14.55 2.07 4.93
CA ARG A 140 -15.63 1.39 4.18
C ARG A 140 -16.42 2.36 3.31
N ALA A 141 -16.82 3.51 3.86
CA ALA A 141 -17.55 4.53 3.13
C ALA A 141 -16.78 5.05 1.90
N ARG A 142 -15.45 4.93 1.91
CA ARG A 142 -14.59 5.22 0.76
C ARG A 142 -14.28 4.02 -0.12
N GLY A 143 -14.82 2.84 0.19
CA GLY A 143 -14.55 1.60 -0.53
C GLY A 143 -13.11 1.09 -0.39
N MET A 144 -12.45 1.38 0.74
CA MET A 144 -11.11 0.87 1.04
C MET A 144 -11.21 -0.49 1.73
N GLU A 145 -10.48 -1.48 1.22
CA GLU A 145 -10.35 -2.78 1.89
C GLU A 145 -9.57 -2.66 3.18
N MET A 146 -9.89 -3.53 4.13
CA MET A 146 -9.28 -3.50 5.45
C MET A 146 -8.69 -4.85 5.83
N LEU A 147 -7.54 -4.80 6.49
CA LEU A 147 -6.85 -5.91 7.14
C LEU A 147 -6.65 -5.58 8.62
N ILE A 148 -6.43 -6.61 9.43
CA ILE A 148 -5.88 -6.45 10.78
C ILE A 148 -4.39 -6.76 10.76
N ALA A 149 -3.58 -5.91 11.40
CA ALA A 149 -2.17 -6.17 11.62
C ALA A 149 -2.01 -7.14 12.80
N LEU A 150 -1.26 -8.21 12.61
CA LEU A 150 -1.01 -9.19 13.68
C LEU A 150 0.31 -8.90 14.37
N PRO A 151 0.32 -8.74 15.69
CA PRO A 151 1.55 -8.56 16.46
C PRO A 151 2.27 -9.90 16.61
N LEU A 152 3.02 -10.29 15.59
CA LEU A 152 3.84 -11.51 15.60
C LEU A 152 5.23 -11.22 16.16
N GLU A 153 5.84 -12.22 16.80
CA GLU A 153 7.20 -12.12 17.33
C GLU A 153 8.21 -11.72 16.28
N PRO A 154 8.82 -10.52 16.38
CA PRO A 154 9.81 -10.04 15.43
C PRO A 154 11.21 -10.55 15.73
N GLN A 155 12.14 -10.33 14.81
CA GLN A 155 13.56 -10.41 15.12
C GLN A 155 13.91 -9.38 16.21
N GLY A 156 14.71 -9.75 17.18
CA GLY A 156 15.12 -8.86 18.28
C GLY A 156 14.06 -8.60 19.35
N PHE A 157 13.03 -9.45 19.42
CA PHE A 157 12.00 -9.38 20.47
C PHE A 157 12.63 -9.34 21.88
N GLY A 158 12.14 -8.42 22.72
CA GLY A 158 12.60 -8.21 24.09
C GLY A 158 13.90 -7.43 24.23
N GLN A 159 14.54 -7.03 23.14
CA GLN A 159 15.76 -6.20 23.16
C GLN A 159 15.58 -4.88 22.39
N GLN A 160 15.17 -4.96 21.14
CA GLN A 160 15.05 -3.81 20.23
C GLN A 160 13.65 -3.65 19.64
N ALA A 161 12.82 -4.68 19.78
CA ALA A 161 11.48 -4.72 19.20
C ALA A 161 10.49 -5.32 20.21
N ASP A 162 9.36 -4.62 20.38
CA ASP A 162 8.26 -5.06 21.22
C ASP A 162 6.93 -4.86 20.48
N PRO A 163 6.31 -5.94 19.99
CA PRO A 163 5.01 -5.88 19.31
C PRO A 163 3.83 -5.78 20.28
N GLY A 164 4.06 -5.61 21.57
CA GLY A 164 3.05 -5.45 22.60
C GLY A 164 2.70 -6.73 23.37
N ASP A 165 1.91 -6.57 24.41
CA ASP A 165 1.57 -7.60 25.41
C ASP A 165 0.71 -8.75 24.85
N ARG A 166 0.07 -8.55 23.72
CA ARG A 166 -0.78 -9.54 23.02
C ARG A 166 -0.10 -10.17 21.80
N ALA A 167 1.22 -10.05 21.70
CA ALA A 167 1.96 -10.64 20.59
C ALA A 167 1.90 -12.18 20.60
N LEU A 168 1.79 -12.75 19.40
CA LEU A 168 1.94 -14.19 19.18
C LEU A 168 3.44 -14.51 19.22
N LEU A 169 3.82 -15.42 20.12
CA LEU A 169 5.23 -15.70 20.41
C LEU A 169 5.57 -17.18 20.19
N THR A 170 6.80 -17.45 19.80
CA THR A 170 7.30 -18.82 19.62
C THR A 170 7.43 -19.59 20.93
N SER A 171 7.54 -18.88 22.04
CA SER A 171 7.64 -19.46 23.40
C SER A 171 6.30 -19.84 24.02
N LEU A 172 5.18 -19.45 23.43
CA LEU A 172 3.86 -19.70 23.99
C LEU A 172 3.27 -21.04 23.52
N PRO A 173 2.45 -21.68 24.36
CA PRO A 173 1.66 -22.83 23.92
C PRO A 173 0.72 -22.45 22.76
N PRO A 174 0.40 -23.39 21.86
CA PRO A 174 -0.49 -23.12 20.71
C PRO A 174 -1.83 -22.51 21.10
N GLY A 175 -2.46 -22.98 22.18
CA GLY A 175 -3.73 -22.46 22.67
C GLY A 175 -3.66 -20.99 23.10
N GLU A 176 -2.55 -20.54 23.67
CA GLU A 176 -2.35 -19.15 24.04
C GLU A 176 -2.14 -18.27 22.82
N ASN A 177 -1.39 -18.73 21.82
CA ASN A 177 -1.25 -18.04 20.54
C ASN A 177 -2.61 -17.92 19.82
N LEU A 178 -3.44 -18.95 19.84
CA LEU A 178 -4.79 -18.89 19.27
C LEU A 178 -5.66 -17.88 20.00
N ASP A 179 -5.58 -17.81 21.33
CA ASP A 179 -6.28 -16.82 22.13
C ASP A 179 -5.87 -15.38 21.80
N ARG A 180 -4.56 -15.14 21.66
CA ARG A 180 -4.04 -13.84 21.25
C ARG A 180 -4.43 -13.48 19.80
N LEU A 181 -4.50 -14.47 18.92
CA LEU A 181 -5.03 -14.28 17.58
C LEU A 181 -6.51 -13.87 17.61
N GLU A 182 -7.33 -14.56 18.38
CA GLU A 182 -8.75 -14.20 18.55
C GLU A 182 -8.93 -12.80 19.12
N TRP A 183 -8.10 -12.42 20.10
CA TRP A 183 -8.09 -11.04 20.58
C TRP A 183 -7.80 -10.04 19.46
N ALA A 184 -6.76 -10.27 18.65
CA ALA A 184 -6.44 -9.39 17.54
C ALA A 184 -7.59 -9.30 16.52
N LEU A 185 -8.18 -10.44 16.14
CA LEU A 185 -9.29 -10.52 15.21
C LEU A 185 -10.57 -9.85 15.73
N SER A 186 -10.77 -9.76 17.04
CA SER A 186 -11.92 -9.09 17.63
C SER A 186 -11.84 -7.55 17.53
N ARG A 187 -10.68 -7.00 17.19
CA ARG A 187 -10.44 -5.54 17.20
C ARG A 187 -10.89 -4.82 15.94
N LEU A 188 -11.27 -5.56 14.89
CA LEU A 188 -11.73 -4.99 13.63
C LEU A 188 -12.80 -5.91 13.01
N GLN A 189 -13.91 -5.34 12.57
CA GLN A 189 -14.96 -6.07 11.86
C GLN A 189 -15.07 -5.63 10.40
N GLY A 190 -15.48 -6.54 9.51
CA GLY A 190 -15.61 -6.26 8.07
C GLY A 190 -14.24 -6.17 7.37
N MET A 191 -13.23 -6.84 7.88
CA MET A 191 -11.93 -7.00 7.24
C MET A 191 -11.92 -8.17 6.27
N VAL A 192 -11.05 -8.13 5.26
CA VAL A 192 -10.84 -9.24 4.33
C VAL A 192 -9.79 -10.25 4.83
N GLY A 193 -8.94 -9.85 5.80
CA GLY A 193 -7.88 -10.72 6.29
C GLY A 193 -6.93 -10.05 7.25
N ALA A 194 -5.71 -10.60 7.32
CA ALA A 194 -4.67 -10.15 8.23
C ALA A 194 -3.32 -10.00 7.53
N VAL A 195 -2.50 -9.06 8.01
CA VAL A 195 -1.08 -8.95 7.67
C VAL A 195 -0.23 -9.39 8.86
N GLY A 196 0.78 -10.22 8.62
CA GLY A 196 1.59 -10.87 9.66
C GLY A 196 2.68 -10.00 10.25
N GLY A 197 2.37 -8.74 10.59
CA GLY A 197 3.33 -7.81 11.16
C GLY A 197 2.69 -6.51 11.62
N LEU A 198 3.38 -5.80 12.50
CA LEU A 198 2.96 -4.55 13.09
C LEU A 198 4.05 -3.48 12.88
N GLY A 199 3.77 -2.47 12.07
CA GLY A 199 4.77 -1.49 11.65
C GLY A 199 5.95 -2.17 10.95
N SER A 200 7.16 -1.79 11.31
CA SER A 200 8.39 -2.39 10.78
C SER A 200 8.71 -3.80 11.32
N MET A 201 7.97 -4.27 12.32
CA MET A 201 8.10 -5.61 12.90
C MET A 201 7.30 -6.61 12.08
N ARG A 202 7.97 -7.41 11.26
CA ARG A 202 7.34 -8.29 10.27
C ARG A 202 7.19 -9.74 10.72
N GLY A 203 7.22 -9.98 12.04
CA GLY A 203 7.00 -11.29 12.63
C GLY A 203 8.03 -12.35 12.22
N GLU A 204 9.26 -11.94 11.95
CA GLU A 204 10.30 -12.77 11.33
C GLU A 204 10.58 -14.03 12.14
N ARG A 205 10.65 -13.89 13.48
CA ARG A 205 10.94 -15.01 14.37
C ARG A 205 9.76 -15.98 14.47
N PHE A 206 8.53 -15.45 14.56
CA PHE A 206 7.32 -16.28 14.54
C PHE A 206 7.21 -17.07 13.23
N ALA A 207 7.39 -16.39 12.12
CA ALA A 207 7.26 -16.99 10.79
C ALA A 207 8.43 -17.93 10.42
N ALA A 208 9.56 -17.85 11.11
CA ALA A 208 10.64 -18.84 11.00
C ALA A 208 10.28 -20.22 11.59
N ASN A 209 9.17 -20.30 12.34
CA ASN A 209 8.62 -21.59 12.81
C ASN A 209 7.49 -22.04 11.86
N PRO A 210 7.72 -23.01 10.97
CA PRO A 210 6.73 -23.41 9.97
C PRO A 210 5.43 -23.97 10.56
N ALA A 211 5.49 -24.62 11.71
CA ALA A 211 4.30 -25.18 12.36
C ALA A 211 3.39 -24.08 12.90
N LEU A 212 3.96 -23.05 13.54
CA LEU A 212 3.19 -21.91 14.04
C LEU A 212 2.59 -21.09 12.90
N LEU A 213 3.37 -20.84 11.85
CA LEU A 213 2.89 -20.12 10.68
C LEU A 213 1.78 -20.90 9.97
N ALA A 214 1.91 -22.22 9.83
CA ALA A 214 0.88 -23.06 9.24
C ALA A 214 -0.42 -23.01 10.07
N THR A 215 -0.34 -23.15 11.37
CA THR A 215 -1.50 -23.06 12.28
C THR A 215 -2.19 -21.71 12.18
N LEU A 216 -1.42 -20.62 12.13
CA LEU A 216 -1.96 -19.26 11.92
C LEU A 216 -2.74 -19.17 10.60
N GLN A 217 -2.12 -19.58 9.49
CA GLN A 217 -2.71 -19.52 8.16
C GLN A 217 -3.97 -20.40 8.05
N GLU A 218 -3.94 -21.61 8.62
CA GLU A 218 -5.08 -22.52 8.66
C GLU A 218 -6.25 -21.93 9.46
N THR A 219 -5.96 -21.31 10.61
CA THR A 219 -6.98 -20.65 11.43
C THR A 219 -7.63 -19.49 10.68
N LEU A 220 -6.85 -18.66 9.99
CA LEU A 220 -7.39 -17.57 9.17
C LEU A 220 -8.24 -18.11 8.01
N THR A 221 -7.81 -19.18 7.36
CA THR A 221 -8.55 -19.83 6.28
C THR A 221 -9.88 -20.40 6.75
N GLN A 222 -9.90 -21.07 7.91
CA GLN A 222 -11.13 -21.59 8.53
C GLN A 222 -12.13 -20.46 8.83
N ARG A 223 -11.64 -19.29 9.19
CA ARG A 223 -12.45 -18.10 9.44
C ARG A 223 -12.82 -17.31 8.17
N GLY A 224 -12.35 -17.74 6.99
CA GLY A 224 -12.65 -17.08 5.71
C GLY A 224 -11.86 -15.80 5.47
N LEU A 225 -10.66 -15.69 6.06
CA LEU A 225 -9.75 -14.56 5.99
C LEU A 225 -8.53 -14.89 5.13
N LEU A 226 -7.99 -13.88 4.43
CA LEU A 226 -6.70 -13.98 3.73
C LEU A 226 -5.53 -13.67 4.68
N TYR A 227 -4.34 -14.09 4.26
CA TYR A 227 -3.09 -13.77 4.95
C TYR A 227 -2.10 -13.09 4.02
N VAL A 228 -1.52 -11.97 4.47
CA VAL A 228 -0.41 -11.28 3.81
C VAL A 228 0.85 -11.47 4.64
N ASP A 229 1.89 -12.04 4.03
CA ASP A 229 3.21 -12.08 4.64
C ASP A 229 3.95 -10.77 4.35
N PRO A 230 4.28 -9.96 5.36
CA PRO A 230 4.89 -8.64 5.15
C PRO A 230 6.38 -8.68 4.78
N ARG A 231 6.99 -9.87 4.73
CA ARG A 231 8.42 -10.06 4.48
C ARG A 231 8.71 -10.18 2.98
N PRO A 232 9.43 -9.22 2.36
CA PRO A 232 9.82 -9.35 0.95
C PRO A 232 10.66 -10.62 0.73
N GLY A 233 10.35 -11.33 -0.36
CA GLY A 233 11.03 -12.58 -0.70
C GLY A 233 10.61 -13.80 0.13
N ALA A 234 9.67 -13.68 1.06
CA ALA A 234 9.12 -14.83 1.74
C ALA A 234 8.35 -15.75 0.77
N PRO A 235 8.32 -17.07 1.01
CA PRO A 235 7.48 -17.98 0.26
C PRO A 235 6.02 -17.53 0.29
N GLN A 236 5.28 -17.80 -0.79
CA GLN A 236 3.84 -17.52 -0.79
C GLN A 236 3.12 -18.34 0.28
N PRO A 237 2.07 -17.80 0.93
CA PRO A 237 1.31 -18.52 1.94
C PRO A 237 0.78 -19.86 1.40
N GLY A 238 1.19 -20.96 2.03
CA GLY A 238 0.84 -22.30 1.55
C GLY A 238 -0.46 -22.85 2.14
N ARG A 239 -0.96 -22.26 3.24
CA ARG A 239 -2.13 -22.72 3.99
C ARG A 239 -3.27 -21.70 4.05
N ALA A 240 -3.09 -20.52 3.45
CA ALA A 240 -4.09 -19.48 3.35
C ALA A 240 -4.14 -18.90 1.95
N PHE A 241 -5.30 -18.40 1.54
CA PHE A 241 -5.36 -17.49 0.40
C PHE A 241 -4.64 -16.21 0.78
N GLY A 242 -3.77 -15.71 -0.10
CA GLY A 242 -2.99 -14.50 0.17
C GLY A 242 -1.70 -14.48 -0.63
N ARG A 243 -0.79 -13.59 -0.23
CA ARG A 243 0.52 -13.48 -0.87
C ARG A 243 1.53 -12.82 0.06
N SER A 244 2.81 -12.92 -0.33
CA SER A 244 3.90 -12.18 0.31
C SER A 244 4.10 -10.82 -0.34
N VAL A 245 4.56 -9.85 0.44
CA VAL A 245 4.91 -8.51 -0.02
C VAL A 245 6.14 -8.59 -0.94
N ASP A 246 6.12 -7.83 -2.02
CA ASP A 246 7.24 -7.76 -2.95
C ASP A 246 8.20 -6.62 -2.59
N ILE A 247 7.68 -5.44 -2.23
CA ILE A 247 8.49 -4.24 -1.97
C ILE A 247 7.97 -3.50 -0.74
N LEU A 248 8.88 -3.06 0.13
CA LEU A 248 8.61 -2.11 1.20
C LEU A 248 8.79 -0.70 0.65
N LEU A 249 7.73 0.12 0.72
CA LEU A 249 7.69 1.42 0.06
C LEU A 249 8.36 2.53 0.86
N ASP A 250 8.45 2.36 2.16
CA ASP A 250 9.00 3.31 3.14
C ASP A 250 10.37 2.89 3.70
N GLU A 251 10.99 1.87 3.13
CA GLU A 251 12.33 1.41 3.49
C GLU A 251 13.32 1.57 2.33
N PRO A 252 14.56 1.93 2.61
CA PRO A 252 15.18 2.17 3.92
C PRO A 252 14.81 3.52 4.54
N SER A 253 14.01 4.33 3.88
CA SER A 253 13.59 5.65 4.38
C SER A 253 12.22 6.06 3.82
N ALA A 254 11.40 6.71 4.64
CA ALA A 254 10.11 7.26 4.26
C ALA A 254 10.19 8.63 3.56
N VAL A 255 11.39 9.09 3.16
CA VAL A 255 11.50 10.34 2.40
C VAL A 255 10.89 10.19 1.01
N ARG A 256 10.30 11.26 0.51
CA ARG A 256 9.51 11.27 -0.71
C ARG A 256 10.24 10.65 -1.93
N THR A 257 11.48 11.04 -2.14
CA THR A 257 12.27 10.55 -3.29
C THR A 257 12.50 9.04 -3.23
N GLU A 258 12.67 8.49 -2.03
CA GLU A 258 12.83 7.06 -1.83
C GLU A 258 11.51 6.33 -2.07
N VAL A 259 10.41 6.83 -1.52
CA VAL A 259 9.07 6.26 -1.75
C VAL A 259 8.72 6.28 -3.25
N GLU A 260 8.99 7.38 -3.95
CA GLU A 260 8.80 7.48 -5.41
C GLU A 260 9.65 6.45 -6.17
N ARG A 261 10.88 6.21 -5.74
CA ARG A 261 11.77 5.18 -6.31
C ARG A 261 11.21 3.77 -6.09
N GLN A 262 10.73 3.46 -4.88
CA GLN A 262 10.15 2.16 -4.57
C GLN A 262 8.82 1.94 -5.31
N LEU A 263 8.00 2.97 -5.48
CA LEU A 263 6.78 2.90 -6.29
C LEU A 263 7.10 2.61 -7.77
N ALA A 264 8.12 3.25 -8.33
CA ALA A 264 8.57 2.97 -9.70
C ALA A 264 9.08 1.52 -9.85
N ALA A 265 9.81 1.01 -8.85
CA ALA A 265 10.25 -0.38 -8.82
C ALA A 265 9.06 -1.35 -8.71
N LEU A 266 8.05 -1.03 -7.89
CA LEU A 266 6.82 -1.82 -7.76
C LEU A 266 6.05 -1.89 -9.08
N GLU A 267 5.93 -0.77 -9.79
CA GLU A 267 5.32 -0.75 -11.13
C GLU A 267 6.10 -1.59 -12.15
N ALA A 268 7.42 -1.49 -12.15
CA ALA A 268 8.27 -2.28 -13.04
C ALA A 268 8.09 -3.78 -12.78
N LEU A 269 8.06 -4.17 -11.50
CA LEU A 269 7.82 -5.55 -11.09
C LEU A 269 6.42 -6.04 -11.50
N ALA A 270 5.40 -5.18 -11.35
CA ALA A 270 4.05 -5.51 -11.79
C ALA A 270 3.96 -5.71 -13.32
N ARG A 271 4.69 -4.90 -14.11
CA ARG A 271 4.77 -5.10 -15.57
C ARG A 271 5.42 -6.44 -15.92
N GLN A 272 6.44 -6.84 -15.18
CA GLN A 272 7.17 -8.10 -15.40
C GLN A 272 6.33 -9.32 -14.97
N ASN A 273 5.73 -9.28 -13.77
CA ASN A 273 5.06 -10.42 -13.12
C ASN A 273 3.54 -10.38 -13.22
N ARG A 274 2.97 -9.41 -13.93
CA ARG A 274 1.52 -9.14 -14.06
C ARG A 274 0.88 -8.61 -12.78
N SER A 275 1.50 -8.72 -11.64
CA SER A 275 1.04 -8.13 -10.39
C SER A 275 2.20 -7.92 -9.42
N ALA A 276 2.09 -6.90 -8.57
CA ALA A 276 3.02 -6.65 -7.47
C ALA A 276 2.29 -6.07 -6.26
N LEU A 277 2.81 -6.35 -5.06
CA LEU A 277 2.28 -5.90 -3.78
C LEU A 277 3.33 -5.07 -3.04
N GLY A 278 3.00 -3.82 -2.75
CA GLY A 278 3.79 -2.94 -1.91
C GLY A 278 3.20 -2.81 -0.51
N LEU A 279 4.06 -2.60 0.48
CA LEU A 279 3.70 -2.31 1.87
C LEU A 279 4.39 -1.04 2.33
N ALA A 280 3.66 -0.16 3.00
CA ALA A 280 4.18 0.98 3.74
C ALA A 280 3.59 0.99 5.16
N ASN A 281 4.17 1.75 6.07
CA ASN A 281 3.65 1.94 7.43
C ASN A 281 3.07 3.34 7.61
N ASP A 282 2.05 3.46 8.52
CA ASP A 282 1.41 4.73 8.91
C ASP A 282 2.26 5.53 9.91
#